data_61a7bf62ac4f42e7b68bcc9551d70344
#
_entry.id   61a7bf62ac4f42e7b68bcc9551d70344
#
_cell.length_a   1.000
_cell.length_b   1.000
_cell.length_c   1.000
_cell.angle_alpha   90.00
_cell.angle_beta   90.00
_cell.angle_gamma   90.00
#
_symmetry.space_group_name_H-M   'P 1'
#
loop_
_entity.id
_entity.type
_entity.pdbx_description
1 polymer ?
#
loop_
_entity_poly.entity_id
_entity_poly.type
_entity_poly.pdbx_seq_one_letter_code
_entity_poly.pdbx_strand_id
1 'polypeptide(L)'
;MYDKTITVFNKYVNQKDETFWYPTVIKGVQLIVDKSANIEKTGLDTADTATLHVLYHMVSNEKVVSGKKYLEPKKWAKQINDTLGHTVTFASGDFFIDGEHDEKMIADEDYQSRRDGGFYDYMNKNHDNVFLITNVGTYTLIPHFEIGGK
;
A
#
# COMPACT_ATOMS: atom_id res chain seq x y z
N MET A 1 -6.66 17.71 7.48
CA MET A 1 -5.34 17.07 7.61
C MET A 1 -5.43 15.56 7.43
N TYR A 2 -6.15 14.86 8.30
CA TYR A 2 -6.42 13.41 8.14
C TYR A 2 -7.77 13.22 7.45
N ASP A 3 -7.86 13.69 6.23
CA ASP A 3 -9.12 13.77 5.49
C ASP A 3 -9.10 13.02 4.15
N LYS A 4 -8.00 12.36 3.85
CA LYS A 4 -7.86 11.61 2.61
C LYS A 4 -8.27 10.16 2.81
N THR A 5 -8.59 9.53 1.68
CA THR A 5 -8.85 8.09 1.61
C THR A 5 -7.86 7.49 0.62
N ILE A 6 -7.24 6.40 1.03
CA ILE A 6 -6.31 5.66 0.16
C ILE A 6 -6.72 4.19 0.15
N THR A 7 -6.17 3.46 -0.78
CA THR A 7 -6.24 2.00 -0.78
C THR A 7 -4.82 1.46 -0.80
N VAL A 8 -4.49 0.62 0.17
CA VAL A 8 -3.23 -0.10 0.17
C VAL A 8 -3.44 -1.48 -0.40
N PHE A 9 -2.50 -1.93 -1.22
CA PHE A 9 -2.51 -3.26 -1.81
C PHE A 9 -1.34 -4.04 -1.24
N ASN A 10 -1.67 -5.05 -0.43
CA ASN A 10 -0.65 -5.92 0.17
C ASN A 10 -0.34 -7.08 -0.77
N LYS A 11 0.93 -7.23 -1.09
CA LYS A 11 1.39 -8.26 -2.01
C LYS A 11 1.57 -9.59 -1.28
N TYR A 12 0.96 -10.62 -1.80
CA TYR A 12 1.10 -11.98 -1.28
C TYR A 12 1.58 -12.90 -2.39
N VAL A 13 2.61 -13.68 -2.08
CA VAL A 13 3.14 -14.69 -3.01
C VAL A 13 2.95 -16.05 -2.36
N ASN A 14 2.22 -16.93 -3.01
CA ASN A 14 1.94 -18.26 -2.46
C ASN A 14 3.08 -19.25 -2.76
N GLN A 15 2.90 -20.50 -2.36
CA GLN A 15 3.92 -21.54 -2.54
C GLN A 15 4.19 -21.90 -4.00
N LYS A 16 3.25 -21.56 -4.89
CA LYS A 16 3.38 -21.80 -6.33
C LYS A 16 3.95 -20.60 -7.08
N ASP A 17 4.48 -19.62 -6.34
CA ASP A 17 4.99 -18.36 -6.89
C ASP A 17 3.93 -17.51 -7.61
N GLU A 18 2.66 -17.72 -7.28
CA GLU A 18 1.58 -16.89 -7.79
C GLU A 18 1.43 -15.66 -6.89
N THR A 19 1.28 -14.50 -7.50
CA THR A 19 1.14 -13.23 -6.79
C THR A 19 -0.32 -12.80 -6.73
N PHE A 20 -0.74 -12.42 -5.54
CA PHE A 20 -2.08 -11.87 -5.29
C PHE A 20 -1.94 -10.55 -4.53
N TRP A 21 -2.90 -9.67 -4.71
CA TRP A 21 -2.93 -8.39 -4.03
C TRP A 21 -4.19 -8.31 -3.18
N TYR A 22 -4.01 -7.91 -1.94
CA TYR A 22 -5.11 -7.79 -0.97
C TYR A 22 -5.34 -6.32 -0.65
N PRO A 23 -6.42 -5.73 -1.18
CA PRO A 23 -6.69 -4.31 -0.96
C PRO A 23 -7.32 -4.03 0.39
N THR A 24 -6.94 -2.91 0.98
CA THR A 24 -7.62 -2.36 2.16
C THR A 24 -7.82 -0.87 1.93
N VAL A 25 -9.06 -0.43 2.03
CA VAL A 25 -9.42 0.99 1.96
C VAL A 25 -9.22 1.59 3.34
N ILE A 26 -8.45 2.65 3.43
CA ILE A 26 -8.16 3.33 4.69
C ILE A 26 -8.61 4.78 4.58
N LYS A 27 -9.58 5.15 5.40
CA LYS A 27 -10.11 6.51 5.45
C LYS A 27 -9.44 7.28 6.58
N GLY A 28 -9.46 8.60 6.47
CA GLY A 28 -8.91 9.44 7.51
C GLY A 28 -7.41 9.38 7.62
N VAL A 29 -6.72 9.39 6.48
CA VAL A 29 -5.26 9.42 6.44
C VAL A 29 -4.79 10.80 6.02
N GLN A 30 -3.53 11.10 6.30
CA GLN A 30 -2.86 12.28 5.76
C GLN A 30 -1.93 11.83 4.63
N LEU A 31 -2.18 12.32 3.45
CA LEU A 31 -1.35 12.03 2.29
C LEU A 31 -0.69 13.31 1.81
N ILE A 32 0.63 13.31 1.81
CA ILE A 32 1.43 14.42 1.31
C ILE A 32 2.17 13.92 0.08
N VAL A 33 1.85 14.50 -1.07
CA VAL A 33 2.48 14.15 -2.33
C VAL A 33 3.43 15.28 -2.70
N ASP A 34 4.69 14.94 -2.89
CA ASP A 34 5.70 15.87 -3.33
C ASP A 34 5.97 15.63 -4.81
N LYS A 35 5.38 16.47 -5.62
CA LYS A 35 5.56 16.39 -7.07
C LYS A 35 6.95 16.82 -7.43
N SER A 36 7.59 16.04 -8.27
CA SER A 36 8.89 16.39 -8.79
C SER A 36 8.73 17.54 -9.76
N ALA A 37 8.94 18.76 -9.27
CA ALA A 37 8.71 19.95 -10.04
C ALA A 37 9.86 20.27 -10.98
N ASN A 38 11.02 19.69 -10.76
CA ASN A 38 12.21 20.00 -11.53
C ASN A 38 12.42 19.03 -12.65
N ILE A 39 12.45 19.57 -13.83
CA ILE A 39 12.91 18.80 -14.96
C ILE A 39 14.42 18.71 -14.82
N GLU A 40 14.90 17.49 -14.71
CA GLU A 40 16.31 17.29 -14.52
C GLU A 40 17.10 17.71 -15.74
N LYS A 41 18.12 18.48 -15.51
CA LYS A 41 19.03 18.89 -16.56
C LYS A 41 19.75 17.71 -17.20
N THR A 42 19.81 16.61 -16.49
CA THR A 42 20.43 15.38 -16.96
C THR A 42 19.50 14.50 -17.78
N GLY A 43 18.22 14.87 -17.86
CA GLY A 43 17.23 14.04 -18.54
C GLY A 43 16.79 12.82 -17.76
N LEU A 44 17.17 12.71 -16.50
CA LEU A 44 16.70 11.63 -15.65
C LEU A 44 15.29 11.90 -15.19
N ASP A 45 14.50 10.85 -15.17
CA ASP A 45 13.15 10.93 -14.64
C ASP A 45 13.21 11.19 -13.14
N THR A 46 12.47 12.18 -12.70
CA THR A 46 12.29 12.41 -11.29
C THR A 46 10.94 11.84 -10.91
N ALA A 47 10.94 10.98 -9.90
CA ALA A 47 9.71 10.38 -9.43
C ALA A 47 9.06 11.26 -8.38
N ASP A 48 7.75 11.34 -8.42
CA ASP A 48 7.00 11.91 -7.32
C ASP A 48 7.22 11.04 -6.08
N THR A 49 7.21 11.65 -4.93
CA THR A 49 7.27 10.94 -3.66
C THR A 49 6.03 11.23 -2.84
N ALA A 50 5.73 10.33 -1.93
CA ALA A 50 4.60 10.51 -1.04
C ALA A 50 4.99 10.15 0.38
N THR A 51 4.38 10.85 1.32
CA THR A 51 4.42 10.49 2.74
C THR A 51 2.99 10.30 3.19
N LEU A 52 2.71 9.13 3.74
CA LEU A 52 1.39 8.75 4.19
C LEU A 52 1.42 8.56 5.70
N HIS A 53 0.53 9.25 6.42
CA HIS A 53 0.35 9.06 7.85
C HIS A 53 -0.98 8.34 8.08
N VAL A 54 -0.89 7.16 8.68
CA VAL A 54 -2.05 6.31 8.96
C VAL A 54 -2.18 6.15 10.47
N LEU A 55 -3.30 6.59 11.01
CA LEU A 55 -3.57 6.42 12.44
C LEU A 55 -3.94 4.97 12.72
N TYR A 56 -3.51 4.48 13.86
CA TYR A 56 -3.97 3.18 14.35
C TYR A 56 -4.44 3.33 15.80
N HIS A 57 -5.22 2.39 16.27
CA HIS A 57 -5.61 2.33 17.67
C HIS A 57 -5.34 0.94 18.22
N MET A 58 -5.27 0.83 19.54
CA MET A 58 -4.96 -0.43 20.19
C MET A 58 -6.24 -1.11 20.67
N VAL A 59 -6.38 -2.37 20.34
CA VAL A 59 -7.47 -3.23 20.85
C VAL A 59 -6.81 -4.51 21.35
N SER A 60 -6.93 -4.77 22.65
CA SER A 60 -6.35 -5.97 23.29
C SER A 60 -4.87 -6.17 22.95
N ASN A 61 -4.08 -5.08 23.05
CA ASN A 61 -2.66 -5.04 22.74
C ASN A 61 -2.31 -5.28 21.26
N GLU A 62 -3.29 -5.14 20.38
CA GLU A 62 -3.06 -5.27 18.95
C GLU A 62 -3.39 -3.96 18.24
N LYS A 63 -2.61 -3.65 17.22
CA LYS A 63 -2.86 -2.48 16.39
C LYS A 63 -3.99 -2.77 15.42
N VAL A 64 -4.92 -1.82 15.31
CA VAL A 64 -6.06 -1.91 14.38
C VAL A 64 -6.05 -0.71 13.46
N VAL A 65 -6.15 -0.97 12.16
CA VAL A 65 -6.20 0.04 11.12
C VAL A 65 -7.43 -0.20 10.28
N SER A 66 -8.32 0.79 10.22
CA SER A 66 -9.54 0.72 9.41
C SER A 66 -10.37 -0.55 9.67
N GLY A 67 -10.47 -0.93 10.94
CA GLY A 67 -11.23 -2.11 11.33
C GLY A 67 -10.53 -3.45 11.11
N LYS A 68 -9.32 -3.43 10.57
CA LYS A 68 -8.55 -4.65 10.35
C LYS A 68 -7.37 -4.71 11.31
N LYS A 69 -7.07 -5.91 11.77
CA LYS A 69 -5.90 -6.15 12.61
C LYS A 69 -4.63 -5.94 11.78
N TYR A 70 -3.71 -5.15 12.30
CA TYR A 70 -2.40 -4.99 11.69
C TYR A 70 -1.47 -6.12 12.12
N LEU A 71 -0.76 -6.70 11.18
CA LEU A 71 0.29 -7.67 11.43
C LEU A 71 1.60 -7.18 10.80
N GLU A 72 2.70 -7.46 11.48
CA GLU A 72 4.01 -7.20 10.89
C GLU A 72 4.17 -7.95 9.56
N PRO A 73 4.93 -7.43 8.60
CA PRO A 73 4.96 -7.98 7.24
C PRO A 73 5.25 -9.49 7.15
N LYS A 74 6.21 -9.98 7.90
CA LYS A 74 6.55 -11.41 7.85
C LYS A 74 5.45 -12.28 8.44
N LYS A 75 4.78 -11.80 9.49
CA LYS A 75 3.67 -12.51 10.10
C LYS A 75 2.45 -12.49 9.19
N TRP A 76 2.21 -11.36 8.53
CA TRP A 76 1.13 -11.26 7.56
C TRP A 76 1.32 -12.25 6.40
N ALA A 77 2.54 -12.33 5.89
CA ALA A 77 2.88 -13.18 4.74
C ALA A 77 2.78 -14.68 5.04
N LYS A 78 2.80 -15.07 6.30
CA LYS A 78 2.68 -16.48 6.70
C LYS A 78 1.25 -16.96 6.84
N GLN A 79 0.29 -16.07 6.71
CA GLN A 79 -1.12 -16.43 6.79
C GLN A 79 -1.54 -17.21 5.55
N ILE A 80 -2.66 -17.89 5.66
CA ILE A 80 -3.24 -18.63 4.56
C ILE A 80 -4.69 -18.21 4.35
N ASN A 81 -5.09 -18.17 3.08
CA ASN A 81 -6.48 -18.04 2.63
C ASN A 81 -7.25 -16.88 3.26
N ASP A 82 -8.33 -17.18 3.98
CA ASP A 82 -9.32 -16.19 4.38
C ASP A 82 -8.81 -15.12 5.34
N THR A 83 -7.75 -15.39 6.07
CA THR A 83 -7.24 -14.43 7.05
C THR A 83 -6.51 -13.26 6.40
N LEU A 84 -5.98 -13.45 5.20
CA LEU A 84 -5.26 -12.39 4.48
C LEU A 84 -6.14 -11.17 4.21
N GLY A 85 -7.39 -11.40 3.83
CA GLY A 85 -8.31 -10.31 3.55
C GLY A 85 -8.86 -9.60 4.78
N HIS A 86 -8.66 -10.17 5.97
CA HIS A 86 -9.16 -9.62 7.23
C HIS A 86 -8.08 -8.91 8.05
N THR A 87 -6.88 -8.87 7.54
CA THR A 87 -5.73 -8.24 8.19
C THR A 87 -5.04 -7.32 7.21
N VAL A 88 -4.19 -6.44 7.73
CA VAL A 88 -3.46 -5.48 6.90
C VAL A 88 -2.01 -5.39 7.39
N THR A 89 -1.12 -5.10 6.46
CA THR A 89 0.26 -4.80 6.77
C THR A 89 0.74 -3.66 5.87
N PHE A 90 1.93 -3.17 6.15
CA PHE A 90 2.61 -2.21 5.29
C PHE A 90 4.04 -2.71 5.10
N ALA A 91 4.37 -3.09 3.89
CA ALA A 91 5.67 -3.67 3.58
C ALA A 91 6.26 -3.02 2.32
N SER A 92 7.58 -2.99 2.27
CA SER A 92 8.26 -2.62 1.03
C SER A 92 7.84 -3.60 -0.08
N GLY A 93 7.45 -3.05 -1.22
CA GLY A 93 6.91 -3.85 -2.32
C GLY A 93 5.39 -3.84 -2.40
N ASP A 94 4.71 -3.47 -1.33
CA ASP A 94 3.28 -3.12 -1.39
C ASP A 94 3.15 -1.74 -2.04
N PHE A 95 1.96 -1.39 -2.46
CA PHE A 95 1.73 -0.04 -2.98
C PHE A 95 0.38 0.50 -2.52
N PHE A 96 0.21 1.80 -2.63
CA PHE A 96 -1.08 2.42 -2.32
C PHE A 96 -1.44 3.44 -3.39
N ILE A 97 -2.73 3.72 -3.47
CA ILE A 97 -3.28 4.72 -4.39
C ILE A 97 -4.09 5.75 -3.62
N ASP A 98 -4.19 6.95 -4.19
CA ASP A 98 -5.11 7.99 -3.70
C ASP A 98 -6.52 7.62 -4.17
N GLY A 99 -7.43 7.39 -3.24
CA GLY A 99 -8.81 7.03 -3.53
C GLY A 99 -9.19 5.61 -3.12
N GLU A 100 -10.42 5.26 -3.39
CA GLU A 100 -10.98 3.95 -3.06
C GLU A 100 -10.88 2.98 -4.22
N HIS A 101 -10.61 1.74 -3.90
CA HIS A 101 -10.70 0.60 -4.81
C HIS A 101 -11.50 -0.48 -4.11
N ASP A 102 -12.17 -1.36 -4.85
CA ASP A 102 -12.89 -2.43 -4.20
C ASP A 102 -11.91 -3.36 -3.46
N GLU A 103 -12.38 -3.97 -2.38
CA GLU A 103 -11.52 -4.75 -1.49
C GLU A 103 -11.47 -6.25 -1.83
N LYS A 104 -11.75 -6.60 -3.07
CA LYS A 104 -11.61 -7.98 -3.51
C LYS A 104 -10.16 -8.30 -3.83
N MET A 105 -9.73 -9.50 -3.48
CA MET A 105 -8.42 -10.02 -3.83
C MET A 105 -8.22 -9.98 -5.36
N ILE A 106 -7.03 -9.60 -5.78
CA ILE A 106 -6.66 -9.45 -7.17
C ILE A 106 -5.56 -10.45 -7.51
N ALA A 107 -5.78 -11.24 -8.55
CA ALA A 107 -4.74 -12.12 -9.07
C ALA A 107 -3.86 -11.33 -10.04
N ASP A 108 -2.58 -11.31 -9.77
CA ASP A 108 -1.62 -10.55 -10.57
C ASP A 108 -1.60 -11.01 -12.02
N GLU A 109 -1.79 -12.30 -12.26
CA GLU A 109 -1.80 -12.88 -13.61
C GLU A 109 -2.89 -12.31 -14.49
N ASP A 110 -4.01 -11.84 -13.92
CA ASP A 110 -5.11 -11.25 -14.70
C ASP A 110 -4.70 -9.93 -15.36
N TYR A 111 -3.60 -9.36 -14.91
CA TYR A 111 -3.08 -8.09 -15.42
C TYR A 111 -1.74 -8.24 -16.14
N GLN A 112 -1.29 -9.47 -16.35
CA GLN A 112 -0.08 -9.72 -17.13
C GLN A 112 -0.43 -9.78 -18.60
N SER A 113 0.16 -8.89 -19.38
CA SER A 113 -0.09 -8.77 -20.81
C SER A 113 1.19 -8.32 -21.51
N ARG A 114 1.10 -8.08 -22.80
CA ARG A 114 2.23 -7.52 -23.55
C ARG A 114 2.66 -6.15 -23.04
N ARG A 115 1.71 -5.41 -22.45
CA ARG A 115 1.95 -4.03 -22.01
C ARG A 115 2.23 -3.95 -20.51
N ASP A 116 1.64 -4.85 -19.75
CA ASP A 116 1.66 -4.78 -18.31
C ASP A 116 2.30 -6.02 -17.71
N GLY A 117 3.20 -5.81 -16.76
CA GLY A 117 3.90 -6.86 -16.05
C GLY A 117 3.20 -7.33 -14.80
N GLY A 118 1.92 -6.97 -14.61
CA GLY A 118 1.12 -7.32 -13.46
C GLY A 118 0.24 -6.18 -13.01
N PHE A 119 -0.41 -6.36 -11.88
CA PHE A 119 -1.41 -5.41 -11.40
C PHE A 119 -0.81 -4.05 -11.02
N TYR A 120 0.32 -4.05 -10.32
CA TYR A 120 0.97 -2.78 -9.96
C TYR A 120 1.34 -1.99 -11.21
N ASP A 121 1.92 -2.66 -12.20
CA ASP A 121 2.33 -2.02 -13.45
C ASP A 121 1.11 -1.42 -14.18
N TYR A 122 0.02 -2.19 -14.23
CA TYR A 122 -1.23 -1.72 -14.79
C TYR A 122 -1.74 -0.46 -14.07
N MET A 123 -1.77 -0.49 -12.74
CA MET A 123 -2.26 0.65 -11.96
C MET A 123 -1.36 1.87 -12.14
N ASN A 124 -0.06 1.66 -12.14
CA ASN A 124 0.90 2.75 -12.28
C ASN A 124 0.80 3.43 -13.64
N LYS A 125 0.43 2.71 -14.67
CA LYS A 125 0.24 3.27 -16.02
C LYS A 125 -1.10 3.96 -16.20
N ASN A 126 -2.12 3.52 -15.48
CA ASN A 126 -3.49 3.95 -15.74
C ASN A 126 -4.09 4.87 -14.68
N HIS A 127 -3.40 5.08 -13.57
CA HIS A 127 -3.85 5.94 -12.49
C HIS A 127 -2.76 6.92 -12.09
N ASP A 128 -3.17 8.13 -11.76
CA ASP A 128 -2.29 9.08 -11.10
C ASP A 128 -2.18 8.72 -9.62
N ASN A 129 -1.09 9.15 -8.99
CA ASN A 129 -0.89 8.98 -7.54
C ASN A 129 -0.93 7.53 -7.08
N VAL A 130 -0.12 6.71 -7.75
CA VAL A 130 0.19 5.33 -7.36
C VAL A 130 1.61 5.33 -6.79
N PHE A 131 1.77 4.83 -5.57
CA PHE A 131 3.06 4.91 -4.87
C PHE A 131 3.46 3.56 -4.31
N LEU A 132 4.63 3.11 -4.70
CA LEU A 132 5.23 1.90 -4.15
C LEU A 132 5.82 2.21 -2.78
N ILE A 133 5.51 1.40 -1.78
CA ILE A 133 6.01 1.59 -0.43
C ILE A 133 7.51 1.32 -0.39
N THR A 134 8.26 2.28 0.13
CA THR A 134 9.71 2.19 0.25
C THR A 134 10.17 2.02 1.69
N ASN A 135 9.45 2.62 2.63
CA ASN A 135 9.82 2.53 4.04
C ASN A 135 8.59 2.73 4.92
N VAL A 136 8.66 2.19 6.11
CA VAL A 136 7.57 2.26 7.10
C VAL A 136 8.16 2.52 8.47
N GLY A 137 7.65 3.53 9.14
CA GLY A 137 7.96 3.80 10.54
C GLY A 137 6.71 3.64 11.40
N THR A 138 6.89 3.21 12.62
CA THR A 138 5.79 3.07 13.59
C THR A 138 6.06 3.96 14.79
N TYR A 139 5.08 4.76 15.14
CA TYR A 139 5.17 5.71 16.24
C TYR A 139 4.10 5.41 17.28
N THR A 140 4.46 5.49 18.54
CA THR A 140 3.57 5.10 19.64
C THR A 140 3.07 6.27 20.46
N LEU A 141 3.79 7.39 20.51
CA LEU A 141 3.38 8.55 21.29
C LEU A 141 2.07 9.14 20.77
N ILE A 142 2.02 9.40 19.47
CA ILE A 142 0.78 9.59 18.75
C ILE A 142 0.68 8.38 17.83
N PRO A 143 -0.21 7.43 18.13
CA PRO A 143 -0.18 6.15 17.41
C PRO A 143 -0.45 6.31 15.92
N HIS A 144 0.59 6.16 15.13
CA HIS A 144 0.47 6.21 13.67
C HIS A 144 1.62 5.49 12.98
N PHE A 145 1.38 5.14 11.72
CA PHE A 145 2.41 4.72 10.80
C PHE A 145 2.79 5.88 9.90
N GLU A 146 4.06 6.00 9.61
CA GLU A 146 4.55 6.93 8.60
C GLU A 146 5.13 6.11 7.46
N ILE A 147 4.51 6.22 6.30
CA ILE A 147 4.80 5.36 5.16
C ILE A 147 5.33 6.22 4.02
N GLY A 148 6.53 5.92 3.58
CA GLY A 148 7.12 6.56 2.42
C GLY A 148 6.82 5.79 1.16
N GLY A 149 6.57 6.53 0.06
CA GLY A 149 6.26 5.95 -1.23
C GLY A 149 6.91 6.69 -2.39
N LYS A 150 7.02 5.98 -3.46
CA LYS A 150 7.60 6.48 -4.70
C LYS A 150 6.76 6.19 -5.90
#